data_560e10e6199314aa19c6ff546a88f4ac
#
_entry.id   560e10e6199314aa19c6ff546a88f4ac
#
_cell.length_a   1.000
_cell.length_b   1.000
_cell.length_c   1.000
_cell.angle_alpha   90.00
_cell.angle_beta   90.00
_cell.angle_gamma   90.00
#
_symmetry.space_group_name_H-M   'P 1'
#
loop_
_entity.id
_entity.type
_entity.pdbx_description
1 polymer ?
#
loop_
_entity_poly.entity_id
_entity_poly.type
_entity_poly.pdbx_seq_one_letter_code
_entity_poly.pdbx_strand_id
1 'polypeptide(L)'
;PSVPHGTGLMSSALTRRQWERALGFCERNGCRLMFALNCGPSARRPDGSWNPANAEALMAHTASLGGRVDIWELGNELNVFFFVHGLRRQVEVSQYTRDLVALRRLMERYSPGALLAGQGSAFWPVLGEPLGYFFGTTREMLRQAGGLLDAALWHYYPQQSRRCPFGSRR
;
A
#
# COMPACT_ATOMS: atom_id res chain seq x y z
N PRO A 1 2.78 23.83 -1.47
CA PRO A 1 3.99 23.06 -1.72
C PRO A 1 3.66 21.90 -2.65
N SER A 2 4.33 21.87 -3.81
CA SER A 2 4.18 20.79 -4.77
C SER A 2 4.67 19.49 -4.15
N VAL A 3 3.82 18.48 -4.10
CA VAL A 3 4.23 17.13 -3.75
C VAL A 3 5.29 16.69 -4.75
N PRO A 4 6.44 16.15 -4.34
CA PRO A 4 7.44 15.66 -5.28
C PRO A 4 6.82 14.61 -6.19
N HIS A 5 6.92 14.82 -7.49
CA HIS A 5 6.47 13.83 -8.45
C HIS A 5 7.23 12.51 -8.23
N GLY A 6 6.49 11.41 -8.10
CA GLY A 6 7.10 10.10 -7.92
C GLY A 6 8.04 9.77 -9.08
N THR A 7 9.24 9.33 -8.77
CA THR A 7 10.16 8.74 -9.75
C THR A 7 9.75 7.29 -9.99
N GLY A 8 9.03 7.02 -11.05
CA GLY A 8 8.59 5.67 -11.39
C GLY A 8 7.58 5.65 -12.53
N LEU A 9 7.12 4.47 -12.90
CA LEU A 9 6.11 4.23 -13.94
C LEU A 9 4.77 4.97 -13.68
N MET A 10 4.55 5.49 -12.47
CA MET A 10 3.35 6.22 -12.08
C MET A 10 3.73 7.54 -11.43
N SER A 11 3.51 8.63 -12.16
CA SER A 11 3.74 10.01 -11.72
C SER A 11 2.41 10.73 -11.51
N SER A 12 1.58 10.26 -10.59
CA SER A 12 0.34 10.94 -10.23
C SER A 12 0.37 11.43 -8.78
N ALA A 13 -0.29 12.55 -8.53
CA ALA A 13 -0.46 13.09 -7.20
C ALA A 13 -1.93 13.28 -6.89
N LEU A 14 -2.34 12.82 -5.71
CA LEU A 14 -3.66 13.09 -5.18
C LEU A 14 -3.66 14.49 -4.55
N THR A 15 -4.47 15.39 -5.08
CA THR A 15 -4.63 16.74 -4.51
C THR A 15 -5.55 16.69 -3.28
N ARG A 16 -5.41 17.68 -2.38
CA ARG A 16 -6.34 17.83 -1.24
C ARG A 16 -7.80 17.85 -1.67
N ARG A 17 -8.13 18.60 -2.70
CA ARG A 17 -9.50 18.69 -3.23
C ARG A 17 -10.03 17.35 -3.73
N GLN A 18 -9.19 16.54 -4.38
CA GLN A 18 -9.58 15.19 -4.81
C GLN A 18 -9.82 14.28 -3.61
N TRP A 19 -8.96 14.36 -2.60
CA TRP A 19 -9.10 13.62 -1.36
C TRP A 19 -10.40 13.97 -0.61
N GLU A 20 -10.65 15.24 -0.40
CA GLU A 20 -11.88 15.76 0.23
C GLU A 20 -13.14 15.31 -0.53
N ARG A 21 -13.09 15.31 -1.85
CA ARG A 21 -14.19 14.79 -2.68
C ARG A 21 -14.39 13.28 -2.51
N ALA A 22 -13.32 12.51 -2.37
CA ALA A 22 -13.39 11.06 -2.12
C ALA A 22 -14.01 10.78 -0.75
N LEU A 23 -13.57 11.47 0.30
CA LEU A 23 -14.16 11.38 1.64
C LEU A 23 -15.66 11.72 1.62
N GLY A 24 -16.02 12.87 1.05
CA GLY A 24 -17.42 13.28 0.96
C GLY A 24 -18.28 12.37 0.08
N PHE A 25 -17.69 11.70 -0.94
CA PHE A 25 -18.39 10.68 -1.69
C PHE A 25 -18.73 9.46 -0.81
N CYS A 26 -17.74 8.96 -0.07
CA CYS A 26 -17.94 7.80 0.80
C CYS A 26 -18.97 8.11 1.89
N GLU A 27 -18.90 9.28 2.51
CA GLU A 27 -19.83 9.72 3.54
C GLU A 27 -21.27 9.77 3.02
N ARG A 28 -21.51 10.46 1.89
CA ARG A 28 -22.85 10.60 1.32
C ARG A 28 -23.48 9.29 0.83
N ASN A 29 -22.65 8.30 0.50
CA ASN A 29 -23.11 7.01 -0.02
C ASN A 29 -23.02 5.87 1.01
N GLY A 30 -22.66 6.16 2.27
CA GLY A 30 -22.50 5.15 3.30
C GLY A 30 -21.39 4.13 3.00
N CYS A 31 -20.38 4.50 2.20
CA CYS A 31 -19.28 3.63 1.85
C CYS A 31 -18.23 3.59 2.96
N ARG A 32 -17.65 2.44 3.18
CA ARG A 32 -16.40 2.31 3.95
C ARG A 32 -15.22 2.55 3.02
N LEU A 33 -14.26 3.35 3.48
CA LEU A 33 -13.08 3.70 2.69
C LEU A 33 -11.87 2.89 3.15
N MET A 34 -11.27 2.19 2.19
CA MET A 34 -9.93 1.64 2.32
C MET A 34 -8.98 2.43 1.42
N PHE A 35 -7.81 2.79 1.95
CA PHE A 35 -6.83 3.56 1.20
C PHE A 35 -5.41 3.04 1.40
N ALA A 36 -4.71 2.80 0.27
CA ALA A 36 -3.33 2.36 0.27
C ALA A 36 -2.36 3.56 0.24
N LEU A 37 -1.46 3.59 1.21
CA LEU A 37 -0.41 4.59 1.34
C LEU A 37 0.80 4.20 0.49
N ASN A 38 1.46 5.20 -0.08
CA ASN A 38 2.67 4.98 -0.85
C ASN A 38 3.81 4.47 0.04
N CYS A 39 4.36 3.31 -0.28
CA CYS A 39 5.61 2.81 0.29
C CYS A 39 6.67 2.48 -0.78
N GLY A 40 6.45 2.96 -1.99
CA GLY A 40 7.37 2.80 -3.13
C GLY A 40 8.65 3.63 -2.99
N PRO A 41 9.52 3.60 -4.02
CA PRO A 41 10.83 4.25 -3.96
C PRO A 41 10.80 5.75 -3.62
N SER A 42 9.76 6.47 -4.04
CA SER A 42 9.60 7.90 -3.76
C SER A 42 9.24 8.21 -2.30
N ALA A 43 8.77 7.22 -1.56
CA ALA A 43 8.42 7.32 -0.15
C ALA A 43 9.47 6.66 0.75
N ARG A 44 10.72 6.48 0.27
CA ARG A 44 11.80 5.87 1.06
C ARG A 44 12.96 6.83 1.25
N ARG A 45 13.56 6.75 2.44
CA ARG A 45 14.80 7.44 2.78
C ARG A 45 15.99 6.71 2.15
N PRO A 46 17.18 7.34 2.10
CA PRO A 46 18.39 6.71 1.57
C PRO A 46 18.79 5.40 2.29
N ASP A 47 18.45 5.25 3.55
CA ASP A 47 18.66 4.04 4.36
C ASP A 47 17.64 2.92 4.11
N GLY A 48 16.72 3.13 3.17
CA GLY A 48 15.66 2.18 2.83
C GLY A 48 14.42 2.24 3.74
N SER A 49 14.42 3.00 4.83
CA SER A 49 13.26 3.15 5.70
C SER A 49 12.14 3.95 5.02
N TRP A 50 10.90 3.64 5.37
CA TRP A 50 9.75 4.41 4.91
C TRP A 50 9.77 5.83 5.47
N ASN A 51 9.46 6.82 4.65
CA ASN A 51 9.26 8.20 5.07
C ASN A 51 7.76 8.45 5.29
N PRO A 52 7.26 8.50 6.52
CA PRO A 52 5.85 8.64 6.82
C PRO A 52 5.30 10.07 6.63
N ALA A 53 6.14 11.07 6.37
CA ALA A 53 5.73 12.47 6.42
C ALA A 53 4.52 12.81 5.52
N ASN A 54 4.46 12.21 4.33
CA ASN A 54 3.33 12.44 3.42
C ASN A 54 2.06 11.72 3.88
N ALA A 55 2.19 10.52 4.43
CA ALA A 55 1.07 9.78 5.04
C ALA A 55 0.55 10.51 6.28
N GLU A 56 1.46 10.98 7.15
CA GLU A 56 1.09 11.76 8.33
C GLU A 56 0.32 13.03 7.95
N ALA A 57 0.78 13.77 6.94
CA ALA A 57 0.10 14.96 6.45
C ALA A 57 -1.32 14.65 5.93
N LEU A 58 -1.49 13.52 5.20
CA LEU A 58 -2.79 13.08 4.72
C LEU A 58 -3.72 12.68 5.88
N MET A 59 -3.22 11.90 6.83
CA MET A 59 -4.00 11.43 7.98
C MET A 59 -4.39 12.58 8.90
N ALA A 60 -3.48 13.51 9.18
CA ALA A 60 -3.75 14.72 9.96
C ALA A 60 -4.81 15.60 9.28
N HIS A 61 -4.70 15.79 7.96
CA HIS A 61 -5.71 16.54 7.19
C HIS A 61 -7.07 15.83 7.24
N THR A 62 -7.10 14.51 7.06
CA THR A 62 -8.33 13.72 7.16
C THR A 62 -9.00 13.91 8.53
N ALA A 63 -8.22 13.79 9.60
CA ALA A 63 -8.70 13.98 10.95
C ALA A 63 -9.23 15.42 11.20
N SER A 64 -8.54 16.43 10.66
CA SER A 64 -8.96 17.85 10.80
C SER A 64 -10.31 18.15 10.12
N LEU A 65 -10.71 17.34 9.16
CA LEU A 65 -12.01 17.44 8.47
C LEU A 65 -13.11 16.61 9.16
N GLY A 66 -12.77 15.86 10.23
CA GLY A 66 -13.68 14.84 10.77
C GLY A 66 -13.90 13.66 9.81
N GLY A 67 -13.07 13.56 8.77
CA GLY A 67 -13.16 12.50 7.76
C GLY A 67 -12.72 11.14 8.32
N ARG A 68 -13.23 10.07 7.71
CA ARG A 68 -12.95 8.70 8.16
C ARG A 68 -12.36 7.86 7.03
N VAL A 69 -11.29 7.15 7.37
CA VAL A 69 -10.79 6.02 6.60
C VAL A 69 -10.90 4.78 7.48
N ASP A 70 -11.57 3.76 7.01
CA ASP A 70 -11.85 2.56 7.80
C ASP A 70 -10.67 1.58 7.80
N ILE A 71 -9.91 1.55 6.71
CA ILE A 71 -8.78 0.66 6.55
C ILE A 71 -7.62 1.41 5.89
N TRP A 72 -6.47 1.43 6.56
CA TRP A 72 -5.22 1.90 5.99
C TRP A 72 -4.37 0.71 5.55
N GLU A 73 -3.87 0.75 4.34
CA GLU A 73 -2.93 -0.22 3.80
C GLU A 73 -1.58 0.44 3.55
N LEU A 74 -0.47 -0.24 3.81
CA LEU A 74 0.85 0.25 3.48
C LEU A 74 1.40 -0.45 2.25
N GLY A 75 1.44 0.27 1.14
CA GLY A 75 1.99 -0.21 -0.11
C GLY A 75 1.07 -1.08 -0.93
N ASN A 76 1.60 -1.56 -2.04
CA ASN A 76 0.92 -2.41 -3.00
C ASN A 76 1.93 -3.33 -3.67
N GLU A 77 1.67 -4.62 -3.69
CA GLU A 77 2.46 -5.63 -4.40
C GLU A 77 3.98 -5.59 -4.13
N LEU A 78 4.38 -5.42 -2.85
CA LEU A 78 5.80 -5.38 -2.49
C LEU A 78 6.55 -6.65 -2.88
N ASN A 79 5.84 -7.78 -2.95
CA ASN A 79 6.40 -9.06 -3.35
C ASN A 79 6.90 -9.09 -4.80
N VAL A 80 6.53 -8.10 -5.62
CA VAL A 80 7.00 -7.95 -7.01
C VAL A 80 7.70 -6.62 -7.27
N PHE A 81 8.12 -5.90 -6.24
CA PHE A 81 8.85 -4.63 -6.37
C PHE A 81 10.13 -4.77 -7.20
N PHE A 82 10.85 -5.89 -7.05
CA PHE A 82 12.03 -6.18 -7.85
C PHE A 82 11.73 -6.16 -9.36
N PHE A 83 10.54 -6.60 -9.76
CA PHE A 83 10.12 -6.63 -11.16
C PHE A 83 9.72 -5.23 -11.67
N VAL A 84 8.99 -4.47 -10.84
CA VAL A 84 8.44 -3.16 -11.21
C VAL A 84 9.48 -2.04 -11.05
N HIS A 85 10.28 -2.10 -9.99
CA HIS A 85 11.20 -1.03 -9.59
C HIS A 85 12.68 -1.41 -9.66
N GLY A 86 12.98 -2.68 -10.02
CA GLY A 86 14.32 -3.24 -10.04
C GLY A 86 14.76 -3.84 -8.71
N LEU A 87 15.68 -4.80 -8.77
CA LEU A 87 16.16 -5.60 -7.62
C LEU A 87 16.63 -4.73 -6.44
N ARG A 88 17.30 -3.61 -6.72
CA ARG A 88 17.81 -2.69 -5.68
C ARG A 88 16.72 -1.95 -4.92
N ARG A 89 15.48 -2.02 -5.37
CA ARG A 89 14.31 -1.35 -4.76
C ARG A 89 13.40 -2.33 -4.04
N GLN A 90 13.77 -3.60 -3.98
CA GLN A 90 13.06 -4.58 -3.17
C GLN A 90 13.07 -4.16 -1.70
N VAL A 91 11.93 -4.26 -1.06
CA VAL A 91 11.78 -3.96 0.36
C VAL A 91 11.83 -5.27 1.14
N GLU A 92 12.81 -5.38 2.02
CA GLU A 92 12.93 -6.52 2.92
C GLU A 92 11.75 -6.57 3.89
N VAL A 93 11.29 -7.79 4.21
CA VAL A 93 10.14 -7.98 5.10
C VAL A 93 10.40 -7.38 6.48
N SER A 94 11.61 -7.49 6.99
CA SER A 94 12.00 -6.89 8.27
C SER A 94 11.91 -5.36 8.25
N GLN A 95 12.26 -4.72 7.13
CA GLN A 95 12.07 -3.28 6.96
C GLN A 95 10.59 -2.93 6.85
N TYR A 96 9.82 -3.68 6.07
CA TYR A 96 8.38 -3.48 5.96
C TYR A 96 7.67 -3.62 7.30
N THR A 97 8.09 -4.57 8.13
CA THR A 97 7.57 -4.72 9.50
C THR A 97 7.82 -3.46 10.35
N ARG A 98 9.01 -2.86 10.26
CA ARG A 98 9.31 -1.57 10.93
C ARG A 98 8.45 -0.44 10.39
N ASP A 99 8.22 -0.42 9.09
CA ASP A 99 7.36 0.58 8.43
C ASP A 99 5.91 0.47 8.90
N LEU A 100 5.39 -0.75 9.07
CA LEU A 100 4.05 -1.01 9.64
C LEU A 100 3.93 -0.52 11.09
N VAL A 101 4.98 -0.70 11.90
CA VAL A 101 5.00 -0.15 13.27
C VAL A 101 4.92 1.38 13.23
N ALA A 102 5.63 2.02 12.30
CA ALA A 102 5.56 3.47 12.13
C ALA A 102 4.15 3.92 11.71
N LEU A 103 3.51 3.20 10.79
CA LEU A 103 2.14 3.50 10.39
C LEU A 103 1.14 3.29 11.54
N ARG A 104 1.27 2.21 12.32
CA ARG A 104 0.39 1.96 13.48
C ARG A 104 0.40 3.15 14.45
N ARG A 105 1.57 3.72 14.73
CA ARG A 105 1.69 4.92 15.59
C ARG A 105 0.98 6.15 15.01
N LEU A 106 1.00 6.34 13.69
CA LEU A 106 0.23 7.40 13.06
C LEU A 106 -1.27 7.14 13.15
N MET A 107 -1.69 5.89 12.97
CA MET A 107 -3.11 5.51 13.10
C MET A 107 -3.63 5.74 14.51
N GLU A 108 -2.88 5.38 15.54
CA GLU A 108 -3.24 5.66 16.93
C GLU A 108 -3.50 7.14 17.18
N ARG A 109 -2.75 8.00 16.51
CA ARG A 109 -2.85 9.47 16.67
C ARG A 109 -3.97 10.08 15.84
N TYR A 110 -4.13 9.66 14.59
CA TYR A 110 -4.98 10.38 13.61
C TYR A 110 -6.20 9.60 13.13
N SER A 111 -6.22 8.28 13.33
CA SER A 111 -7.29 7.40 12.85
C SER A 111 -7.57 6.28 13.85
N PRO A 112 -7.85 6.61 15.12
CA PRO A 112 -8.12 5.60 16.15
C PRO A 112 -9.33 4.76 15.73
N GLY A 113 -9.20 3.45 15.78
CA GLY A 113 -10.24 2.50 15.38
C GLY A 113 -10.27 2.12 13.91
N ALA A 114 -9.40 2.70 13.06
CA ALA A 114 -9.17 2.19 11.72
C ALA A 114 -8.38 0.87 11.76
N LEU A 115 -8.64 -0.01 10.79
CA LEU A 115 -7.91 -1.26 10.65
C LEU A 115 -6.61 -1.03 9.86
N LEU A 116 -5.55 -1.73 10.25
CA LEU A 116 -4.30 -1.81 9.50
C LEU A 116 -4.30 -3.04 8.64
N ALA A 117 -4.22 -2.85 7.33
CA ALA A 117 -4.07 -3.94 6.37
C ALA A 117 -2.61 -4.08 5.90
N GLY A 118 -2.20 -5.31 5.70
CA GLY A 118 -0.96 -5.63 5.00
C GLY A 118 -1.07 -5.29 3.52
N GLN A 119 0.07 -5.22 2.84
CA GLN A 119 0.14 -4.94 1.41
C GLN A 119 -0.66 -5.98 0.61
N GLY A 120 -1.40 -5.52 -0.41
CA GLY A 120 -2.05 -6.40 -1.36
C GLY A 120 -1.00 -7.16 -2.18
N SER A 121 -0.76 -8.42 -1.82
CA SER A 121 0.24 -9.24 -2.52
C SER A 121 -0.20 -9.53 -3.94
N ALA A 122 0.69 -9.37 -4.92
CA ALA A 122 0.46 -9.82 -6.28
C ALA A 122 0.33 -11.34 -6.29
N PHE A 123 -0.73 -11.83 -6.89
CA PHE A 123 -0.98 -13.25 -7.05
C PHE A 123 -1.39 -13.55 -8.50
N TRP A 124 -0.43 -14.03 -9.28
CA TRP A 124 -0.67 -14.49 -10.64
C TRP A 124 -0.52 -16.00 -10.71
N PRO A 125 -1.46 -16.74 -11.29
CA PRO A 125 -1.50 -18.18 -11.24
C PRO A 125 -0.22 -18.89 -11.74
N VAL A 126 0.56 -18.24 -12.60
CA VAL A 126 1.79 -18.80 -13.18
C VAL A 126 3.06 -18.10 -12.69
N LEU A 127 2.99 -16.81 -12.40
CA LEU A 127 4.17 -16.00 -12.04
C LEU A 127 4.16 -15.55 -10.58
N GLY A 128 2.99 -15.34 -10.00
CA GLY A 128 2.87 -14.79 -8.65
C GLY A 128 3.19 -15.80 -7.57
N GLU A 129 2.73 -17.03 -7.70
CA GLU A 129 3.00 -18.09 -6.73
C GLU A 129 4.48 -18.51 -6.67
N PRO A 130 5.13 -18.88 -7.79
CA PRO A 130 6.53 -19.23 -7.76
C PRO A 130 7.42 -18.07 -7.33
N LEU A 131 7.18 -16.85 -7.82
CA LEU A 131 7.97 -15.68 -7.46
C LEU A 131 7.69 -15.26 -6.00
N GLY A 132 6.46 -15.31 -5.55
CA GLY A 132 6.10 -15.09 -4.14
C GLY A 132 6.68 -16.16 -3.22
N TYR A 133 6.82 -17.39 -3.70
CA TYR A 133 7.47 -18.48 -2.97
C TYR A 133 8.99 -18.29 -2.93
N PHE A 134 9.64 -17.97 -4.06
CA PHE A 134 11.08 -17.74 -4.14
C PHE A 134 11.54 -16.57 -3.26
N PHE A 135 10.76 -15.51 -3.19
CA PHE A 135 11.07 -14.35 -2.33
C PHE A 135 10.36 -14.41 -0.97
N GLY A 136 9.50 -15.41 -0.74
CA GLY A 136 8.87 -15.72 0.53
C GLY A 136 8.08 -14.57 1.18
N THR A 137 7.89 -13.48 0.44
CA THR A 137 7.51 -12.17 0.97
C THR A 137 6.19 -12.20 1.73
N THR A 138 5.15 -12.82 1.16
CA THR A 138 3.83 -12.83 1.80
C THR A 138 3.80 -13.71 3.06
N ARG A 139 4.34 -14.92 2.96
CA ARG A 139 4.45 -15.84 4.10
C ARG A 139 5.28 -15.26 5.22
N GLU A 140 6.44 -14.72 4.87
CA GLU A 140 7.39 -14.15 5.82
C GLU A 140 6.82 -12.86 6.45
N MET A 141 6.10 -12.05 5.67
CA MET A 141 5.38 -10.90 6.18
C MET A 141 4.33 -11.31 7.23
N LEU A 142 3.52 -12.31 6.94
CA LEU A 142 2.53 -12.79 7.89
C LEU A 142 3.20 -13.38 9.16
N ARG A 143 4.35 -14.04 9.02
CA ARG A 143 5.11 -14.56 10.14
C ARG A 143 5.71 -13.45 11.01
N GLN A 144 6.26 -12.39 10.41
CA GLN A 144 6.93 -11.30 11.15
C GLN A 144 5.98 -10.22 11.61
N ALA A 145 5.00 -9.88 10.80
CA ALA A 145 4.12 -8.73 10.98
C ALA A 145 2.65 -9.08 11.22
N GLY A 146 2.28 -10.36 11.16
CA GLY A 146 0.88 -10.78 11.28
C GLY A 146 0.20 -10.29 12.57
N GLY A 147 0.94 -10.22 13.68
CA GLY A 147 0.43 -9.67 14.94
C GLY A 147 0.21 -8.15 14.95
N LEU A 148 0.71 -7.43 13.94
CA LEU A 148 0.48 -5.99 13.76
C LEU A 148 -0.71 -5.70 12.85
N LEU A 149 -1.13 -6.68 12.05
CA LEU A 149 -2.15 -6.52 11.01
C LEU A 149 -3.53 -6.92 11.53
N ASP A 150 -4.53 -6.15 11.16
CA ASP A 150 -5.93 -6.47 11.37
C ASP A 150 -6.50 -7.23 10.16
N ALA A 151 -5.89 -7.09 8.98
CA ALA A 151 -6.26 -7.78 7.75
C ALA A 151 -5.03 -8.08 6.88
N ALA A 152 -5.05 -9.23 6.21
CA ALA A 152 -4.12 -9.59 5.14
C ALA A 152 -4.82 -9.49 3.80
N LEU A 153 -4.15 -8.92 2.81
CA LEU A 153 -4.71 -8.66 1.49
C LEU A 153 -3.89 -9.38 0.42
N TRP A 154 -4.59 -9.81 -0.62
CA TRP A 154 -3.95 -10.28 -1.84
C TRP A 154 -4.80 -9.94 -3.06
N HIS A 155 -4.15 -9.83 -4.22
CA HIS A 155 -4.82 -9.59 -5.48
C HIS A 155 -5.06 -10.92 -6.18
N TYR A 156 -6.28 -11.13 -6.64
CA TYR A 156 -6.64 -12.29 -7.42
C TYR A 156 -7.22 -11.86 -8.76
N TYR A 157 -6.60 -12.34 -9.85
CA TYR A 157 -7.02 -12.04 -11.21
C TYR A 157 -7.52 -13.32 -11.89
N PRO A 158 -8.81 -13.63 -11.84
CA PRO A 158 -9.36 -14.82 -12.50
C PRO A 158 -9.25 -14.74 -14.03
N GLN A 159 -9.14 -13.52 -14.56
CA GLN A 159 -8.95 -13.27 -15.99
C GLN A 159 -7.87 -12.20 -16.18
N GLN A 160 -7.05 -12.40 -17.20
CA GLN A 160 -6.07 -11.41 -17.59
C GLN A 160 -6.57 -10.55 -18.75
N SER A 161 -6.15 -9.29 -18.78
CA SER A 161 -6.44 -8.40 -19.91
C SER A 161 -5.95 -9.02 -21.21
N ARG A 162 -6.69 -8.82 -22.30
CA ARG A 162 -6.27 -9.20 -23.66
C ARG A 162 -4.93 -8.59 -24.08
N ARG A 163 -4.48 -7.56 -23.39
CA ARG A 163 -3.16 -6.93 -23.58
C ARG A 163 -2.02 -7.67 -22.87
N CYS A 164 -2.33 -8.63 -22.02
CA CYS A 164 -1.30 -9.43 -21.35
C CYS A 164 -0.82 -10.54 -22.30
N PRO A 165 0.47 -10.56 -22.70
CA PRO A 165 1.00 -11.57 -23.63
C PRO A 165 0.99 -12.98 -23.04
N PHE A 166 0.82 -13.14 -21.73
CA PHE A 166 0.93 -14.42 -21.03
C PHE A 166 -0.43 -15.08 -20.68
N GLY A 167 -1.57 -14.52 -21.05
CA GLY A 167 -2.82 -14.97 -20.46
C GLY A 167 -4.06 -15.05 -21.30
N SER A 168 -4.01 -14.80 -22.59
CA SER A 168 -5.21 -14.87 -23.44
C SER A 168 -5.35 -16.21 -24.15
N ARG A 169 -5.33 -17.32 -23.43
CA ARG A 169 -5.88 -18.56 -23.98
C ARG A 169 -7.25 -18.79 -23.35
N ARG A 170 -8.23 -18.85 -24.24
CA ARG A 170 -9.62 -19.20 -24.00
C ARG A 170 -9.75 -20.56 -23.35
#